data_eb01265f95c1e47dd04aab576441ef0a
#
_entry.id   eb01265f95c1e47dd04aab576441ef0a
#
_cell.length_a   1.000
_cell.length_b   1.000
_cell.length_c   1.000
_cell.angle_alpha   90.00
_cell.angle_beta   90.00
_cell.angle_gamma   90.00
#
_symmetry.space_group_name_H-M   'P 1'
#
loop_
_entity.id
_entity.type
_entity.pdbx_description
1 polymer ?
#
loop_
_entity_poly.entity_id
_entity_poly.type
_entity_poly.pdbx_seq_one_letter_code
_entity_poly.pdbx_strand_id
1 'polypeptide(L)'
;MKGIVLAGGSGTRLYPITKGISKQLIPIFDKPMVYYPISVLMLAGIRDILIISTPQDLPGFQRLLGDGSDFGVHFEYAEQPSPDGLAQAFIIGEKFIGDDSVCLVLGDNIFHGSNFKQMLQEAVQTAENNQKATVFGYRVNDPERYGVVEFNDEGKAVSIEEKPLQPKSNYAVVGLYFYPNEVVKVAKNIKPSARGELEITSVNQYFLEENKLMVQTLGIGFAWLDTGTHDSLSEASTFIEVIEKRTGLKIACLEGIGLKNGWITPEHVRKLAKPMIKNQYGQYLMKLADQIENK
;
A
#
# COMPACT_ATOMS: atom_id res chain seq x y z
N MET A 1 0.65 15.54 2.88
CA MET A 1 0.93 14.13 3.31
C MET A 1 1.94 13.49 2.40
N LYS A 2 2.87 12.72 2.93
CA LYS A 2 3.83 11.88 2.21
C LYS A 2 3.38 10.43 2.16
N GLY A 3 3.84 9.66 1.16
CA GLY A 3 3.56 8.22 1.04
C GLY A 3 4.83 7.38 1.21
N ILE A 4 4.72 6.23 1.85
CA ILE A 4 5.79 5.24 1.91
C ILE A 4 5.25 3.90 1.42
N VAL A 5 5.94 3.29 0.45
CA VAL A 5 5.76 1.90 0.08
C VAL A 5 6.90 1.10 0.69
N LEU A 6 6.58 0.20 1.63
CA LEU A 6 7.58 -0.69 2.19
C LEU A 6 7.62 -1.99 1.39
N ALA A 7 8.62 -2.10 0.54
CA ALA A 7 8.84 -3.19 -0.41
C ALA A 7 10.11 -4.00 -0.05
N GLY A 8 10.34 -4.19 1.23
CA GLY A 8 11.44 -4.99 1.77
C GLY A 8 11.04 -6.43 2.07
N GLY A 9 11.95 -7.14 2.72
CA GLY A 9 11.76 -8.52 3.17
C GLY A 9 12.41 -9.57 2.29
N SER A 10 12.74 -10.73 2.87
CA SER A 10 13.49 -11.80 2.20
C SER A 10 12.68 -12.63 1.19
N GLY A 11 11.35 -12.54 1.24
CA GLY A 11 10.46 -13.29 0.36
C GLY A 11 10.59 -14.81 0.41
N THR A 12 11.20 -15.39 1.44
CA THR A 12 11.58 -16.83 1.50
C THR A 12 10.41 -17.79 1.32
N ARG A 13 9.20 -17.40 1.69
CA ARG A 13 7.98 -18.19 1.49
C ARG A 13 7.63 -18.42 0.01
N LEU A 14 8.18 -17.61 -0.89
CA LEU A 14 7.97 -17.70 -2.34
C LEU A 14 9.19 -18.27 -3.09
N TYR A 15 10.15 -18.88 -2.37
CA TYR A 15 11.24 -19.59 -3.03
C TYR A 15 10.68 -20.72 -3.92
N PRO A 16 11.29 -20.98 -5.12
CA PRO A 16 12.53 -20.37 -5.62
C PRO A 16 12.37 -19.04 -6.36
N ILE A 17 11.17 -18.54 -6.62
CA ILE A 17 10.90 -17.34 -7.44
C ILE A 17 11.69 -16.13 -6.92
N THR A 18 11.59 -15.85 -5.63
CA THR A 18 12.22 -14.71 -4.97
C THR A 18 13.72 -14.84 -4.69
N LYS A 19 14.36 -15.90 -5.21
CA LYS A 19 15.84 -15.97 -5.27
C LYS A 19 16.44 -15.04 -6.33
N GLY A 20 15.66 -14.71 -7.37
CA GLY A 20 16.16 -13.93 -8.51
C GLY A 20 15.47 -12.57 -8.68
N ILE A 21 14.39 -12.33 -7.94
CA ILE A 21 13.60 -11.11 -8.06
C ILE A 21 12.93 -10.77 -6.73
N SER A 22 12.86 -9.49 -6.41
CA SER A 22 12.03 -9.01 -5.29
C SER A 22 10.59 -9.48 -5.44
N LYS A 23 9.95 -9.89 -4.33
CA LYS A 23 8.54 -10.28 -4.30
C LYS A 23 7.64 -9.24 -4.96
N GLN A 24 7.84 -7.97 -4.66
CA GLN A 24 7.00 -6.88 -5.12
C GLN A 24 7.21 -6.51 -6.60
N LEU A 25 8.21 -7.10 -7.26
CA LEU A 25 8.43 -7.02 -8.71
C LEU A 25 7.83 -8.19 -9.48
N ILE A 26 7.31 -9.23 -8.80
CA ILE A 26 6.59 -10.34 -9.44
C ILE A 26 5.32 -9.79 -10.08
N PRO A 27 4.95 -10.24 -11.31
CA PRO A 27 3.72 -9.81 -11.94
C PRO A 27 2.48 -10.33 -11.21
N ILE A 28 1.49 -9.46 -11.04
CA ILE A 28 0.12 -9.80 -10.71
C ILE A 28 -0.71 -9.51 -11.95
N PHE A 29 -1.05 -10.54 -12.68
CA PHE A 29 -1.67 -10.52 -13.99
C PHE A 29 -0.82 -9.77 -15.04
N ASP A 30 -1.06 -8.49 -15.32
CA ASP A 30 -0.46 -7.73 -16.42
C ASP A 30 0.52 -6.62 -15.97
N LYS A 31 0.79 -6.50 -14.67
CA LYS A 31 1.70 -5.47 -14.13
C LYS A 31 2.43 -5.92 -12.86
N PRO A 32 3.56 -5.31 -12.49
CA PRO A 32 4.28 -5.64 -11.26
C PRO A 32 3.43 -5.39 -10.01
N MET A 33 3.58 -6.24 -9.01
CA MET A 33 2.84 -6.16 -7.73
C MET A 33 2.91 -4.78 -7.09
N VAL A 34 4.06 -4.12 -7.11
CA VAL A 34 4.26 -2.79 -6.48
C VAL A 34 3.34 -1.70 -7.05
N TYR A 35 2.79 -1.88 -8.26
CA TYR A 35 1.83 -0.93 -8.83
C TYR A 35 0.56 -0.82 -7.99
N TYR A 36 0.14 -1.91 -7.34
CA TYR A 36 -1.08 -1.92 -6.51
C TYR A 36 -0.95 -1.01 -5.29
N PRO A 37 0.04 -1.16 -4.40
CA PRO A 37 0.20 -0.25 -3.27
C PRO A 37 0.51 1.20 -3.71
N ILE A 38 1.28 1.42 -4.77
CA ILE A 38 1.48 2.77 -5.33
C ILE A 38 0.14 3.39 -5.76
N SER A 39 -0.71 2.61 -6.42
CA SER A 39 -2.04 3.09 -6.83
C SER A 39 -2.91 3.54 -5.66
N VAL A 40 -2.79 2.90 -4.49
CA VAL A 40 -3.50 3.30 -3.26
C VAL A 40 -3.08 4.70 -2.83
N LEU A 41 -1.78 4.97 -2.79
CA LEU A 41 -1.24 6.31 -2.47
C LEU A 41 -1.72 7.36 -3.47
N MET A 42 -1.68 7.04 -4.77
CA MET A 42 -2.14 7.95 -5.82
C MET A 42 -3.66 8.22 -5.74
N LEU A 43 -4.46 7.21 -5.38
CA LEU A 43 -5.91 7.36 -5.16
C LEU A 43 -6.22 8.22 -3.93
N ALA A 44 -5.37 8.16 -2.91
CA ALA A 44 -5.43 9.06 -1.74
C ALA A 44 -5.05 10.51 -2.08
N GLY A 45 -4.51 10.77 -3.28
CA GLY A 45 -4.04 12.09 -3.70
C GLY A 45 -2.56 12.36 -3.35
N ILE A 46 -1.82 11.36 -2.88
CA ILE A 46 -0.42 11.48 -2.47
C ILE A 46 0.46 11.40 -3.71
N ARG A 47 1.39 12.37 -3.86
CA ARG A 47 2.28 12.47 -5.02
C ARG A 47 3.76 12.31 -4.67
N ASP A 48 4.17 12.63 -3.45
CA ASP A 48 5.53 12.39 -2.97
C ASP A 48 5.57 11.02 -2.30
N ILE A 49 6.32 10.08 -2.86
CA ILE A 49 6.30 8.67 -2.46
C ILE A 49 7.72 8.17 -2.29
N LEU A 50 8.02 7.62 -1.11
CA LEU A 50 9.27 6.95 -0.81
C LEU A 50 9.10 5.43 -0.97
N ILE A 51 9.94 4.82 -1.81
CA ILE A 51 10.03 3.37 -1.96
C ILE A 51 11.18 2.88 -1.08
N ILE A 52 10.84 2.08 -0.07
CA ILE A 52 11.84 1.46 0.82
C ILE A 52 11.99 -0.01 0.45
N SER A 53 13.20 -0.45 0.15
CA SER A 53 13.48 -1.84 -0.22
C SER A 53 14.86 -2.28 0.28
N THR A 54 15.19 -3.56 0.08
CA THR A 54 16.54 -4.07 0.38
C THR A 54 17.58 -3.43 -0.55
N PRO A 55 18.86 -3.32 -0.14
CA PRO A 55 19.92 -2.81 -1.02
C PRO A 55 20.04 -3.59 -2.34
N GLN A 56 19.77 -4.91 -2.32
CA GLN A 56 19.84 -5.77 -3.50
C GLN A 56 18.72 -5.49 -4.50
N ASP A 57 17.50 -5.23 -4.00
CA ASP A 57 16.30 -5.11 -4.83
C ASP A 57 16.04 -3.68 -5.30
N LEU A 58 16.50 -2.68 -4.55
CA LEU A 58 16.23 -1.27 -4.80
C LEU A 58 16.55 -0.82 -6.24
N PRO A 59 17.67 -1.24 -6.88
CA PRO A 59 17.94 -0.92 -8.28
C PRO A 59 16.86 -1.42 -9.25
N GLY A 60 16.14 -2.50 -8.92
CA GLY A 60 15.03 -3.03 -9.70
C GLY A 60 13.84 -2.07 -9.70
N PHE A 61 13.49 -1.53 -8.54
CA PHE A 61 12.43 -0.53 -8.40
C PHE A 61 12.78 0.78 -9.10
N GLN A 62 14.03 1.25 -8.98
CA GLN A 62 14.51 2.45 -9.66
C GLN A 62 14.43 2.33 -11.20
N ARG A 63 14.77 1.17 -11.75
CA ARG A 63 14.62 0.92 -13.20
C ARG A 63 13.18 0.86 -13.64
N LEU A 64 12.28 0.30 -12.81
CA LEU A 64 10.87 0.13 -13.15
C LEU A 64 10.11 1.46 -13.07
N LEU A 65 10.34 2.25 -12.02
CA LEU A 65 9.50 3.37 -11.63
C LEU A 65 10.10 4.74 -12.01
N GLY A 66 11.41 4.79 -12.24
CA GLY A 66 12.12 6.05 -12.56
C GLY A 66 12.00 7.07 -11.43
N ASP A 67 11.81 8.31 -11.78
CA ASP A 67 11.55 9.42 -10.86
C ASP A 67 10.06 9.68 -10.57
N GLY A 68 9.17 8.91 -11.20
CA GLY A 68 7.72 9.03 -11.07
C GLY A 68 7.04 10.01 -12.02
N SER A 69 7.80 10.76 -12.82
CA SER A 69 7.25 11.74 -13.76
C SER A 69 6.32 11.12 -14.79
N ASP A 70 6.53 9.85 -15.15
CA ASP A 70 5.66 9.10 -16.05
C ASP A 70 4.23 8.91 -15.49
N PHE A 71 4.07 8.97 -14.18
CA PHE A 71 2.79 8.81 -13.50
C PHE A 71 2.25 10.13 -12.90
N GLY A 72 3.02 11.21 -13.00
CA GLY A 72 2.70 12.50 -12.41
C GLY A 72 2.91 12.56 -10.89
N VAL A 73 3.78 11.72 -10.36
CA VAL A 73 4.23 11.67 -8.98
C VAL A 73 5.74 11.88 -8.88
N HIS A 74 6.28 11.93 -7.66
CA HIS A 74 7.72 12.00 -7.41
C HIS A 74 8.11 10.81 -6.52
N PHE A 75 9.05 9.99 -7.01
CA PHE A 75 9.60 8.88 -6.25
C PHE A 75 10.97 9.23 -5.66
N GLU A 76 11.11 8.96 -4.38
CA GLU A 76 12.39 8.82 -3.69
C GLU A 76 12.62 7.36 -3.29
N TYR A 77 13.87 6.99 -3.01
CA TYR A 77 14.28 5.63 -2.75
C TYR A 77 15.17 5.57 -1.52
N ALA A 78 14.91 4.59 -0.64
CA ALA A 78 15.72 4.36 0.53
C ALA A 78 15.96 2.87 0.77
N GLU A 79 17.09 2.54 1.38
CA GLU A 79 17.45 1.18 1.72
C GLU A 79 16.97 0.82 3.13
N GLN A 80 16.43 -0.39 3.26
CA GLN A 80 16.24 -1.10 4.52
C GLN A 80 17.23 -2.26 4.57
N PRO A 81 18.37 -2.12 5.24
CA PRO A 81 19.42 -3.15 5.23
C PRO A 81 19.03 -4.45 5.92
N SER A 82 18.15 -4.36 6.94
CA SER A 82 17.65 -5.50 7.71
C SER A 82 16.15 -5.36 7.97
N PRO A 83 15.39 -6.47 8.03
CA PRO A 83 13.94 -6.45 8.24
C PRO A 83 13.59 -6.28 9.73
N ASP A 84 13.97 -5.14 10.31
CA ASP A 84 13.82 -4.86 11.75
C ASP A 84 12.39 -4.43 12.15
N GLY A 85 11.42 -4.69 11.30
CA GLY A 85 10.00 -4.42 11.54
C GLY A 85 9.43 -3.28 10.67
N LEU A 86 8.09 -3.22 10.62
CA LEU A 86 7.38 -2.27 9.74
C LEU A 86 7.54 -0.82 10.19
N ALA A 87 7.60 -0.57 11.51
CA ALA A 87 7.73 0.79 12.05
C ALA A 87 9.09 1.43 11.76
N GLN A 88 10.12 0.64 11.40
CA GLN A 88 11.41 1.15 10.94
C GLN A 88 11.26 2.04 9.70
N ALA A 89 10.22 1.86 8.89
CA ALA A 89 9.96 2.69 7.72
C ALA A 89 9.86 4.19 8.04
N PHE A 90 9.31 4.54 9.21
CA PHE A 90 9.21 5.94 9.64
C PHE A 90 10.55 6.53 10.09
N ILE A 91 11.44 5.69 10.61
CA ILE A 91 12.80 6.08 11.03
C ILE A 91 13.66 6.31 9.78
N ILE A 92 13.63 5.36 8.83
CA ILE A 92 14.33 5.47 7.54
C ILE A 92 13.81 6.68 6.75
N GLY A 93 12.49 6.85 6.70
CA GLY A 93 11.82 7.91 5.97
C GLY A 93 11.78 9.28 6.65
N GLU A 94 12.37 9.45 7.84
CA GLU A 94 12.22 10.68 8.65
C GLU A 94 12.52 11.96 7.87
N LYS A 95 13.63 12.00 7.14
CA LYS A 95 14.00 13.18 6.34
C LYS A 95 13.03 13.45 5.19
N PHE A 96 12.53 12.41 4.56
CA PHE A 96 11.53 12.48 3.50
C PHE A 96 10.18 12.94 4.03
N ILE A 97 9.75 12.42 5.18
CA ILE A 97 8.50 12.80 5.83
C ILE A 97 8.54 14.28 6.24
N GLY A 98 9.68 14.74 6.80
CA GLY A 98 9.79 16.10 7.33
C GLY A 98 8.72 16.38 8.38
N ASP A 99 7.96 17.45 8.20
CA ASP A 99 6.86 17.86 9.09
C ASP A 99 5.48 17.35 8.63
N ASP A 100 5.42 16.59 7.54
CA ASP A 100 4.17 16.11 6.96
C ASP A 100 3.60 14.91 7.72
N SER A 101 2.28 14.71 7.61
CA SER A 101 1.62 13.44 7.89
C SER A 101 2.05 12.39 6.86
N VAL A 102 1.95 11.10 7.19
CA VAL A 102 2.46 10.02 6.34
C VAL A 102 1.46 8.87 6.20
N CYS A 103 1.35 8.33 5.00
CA CYS A 103 0.69 7.06 4.72
C CYS A 103 1.75 5.99 4.45
N LEU A 104 1.68 4.87 5.18
CA LEU A 104 2.47 3.67 4.93
C LEU A 104 1.59 2.60 4.31
N VAL A 105 2.03 2.03 3.19
CA VAL A 105 1.40 0.86 2.58
C VAL A 105 2.44 -0.24 2.36
N LEU A 106 2.04 -1.48 2.65
CA LEU A 106 2.91 -2.63 2.42
C LEU A 106 2.95 -2.99 0.94
N GLY A 107 4.15 -3.20 0.41
CA GLY A 107 4.42 -3.40 -1.02
C GLY A 107 3.82 -4.66 -1.64
N ASP A 108 3.28 -5.55 -0.82
CA ASP A 108 2.69 -6.82 -1.22
C ASP A 108 1.16 -6.91 -0.95
N ASN A 109 0.53 -5.80 -0.58
CA ASN A 109 -0.90 -5.75 -0.32
C ASN A 109 -1.65 -5.20 -1.54
N ILE A 110 -2.73 -5.88 -1.91
CA ILE A 110 -3.62 -5.51 -3.00
C ILE A 110 -4.99 -5.19 -2.41
N PHE A 111 -5.53 -4.03 -2.79
CA PHE A 111 -6.84 -3.57 -2.34
C PHE A 111 -7.73 -3.30 -3.55
N HIS A 112 -8.96 -3.81 -3.50
CA HIS A 112 -9.98 -3.50 -4.51
C HIS A 112 -11.37 -3.47 -3.87
N GLY A 113 -12.12 -2.40 -4.09
CA GLY A 113 -13.48 -2.29 -3.56
C GLY A 113 -14.13 -0.96 -3.86
N SER A 114 -15.44 -0.91 -3.66
CA SER A 114 -16.24 0.30 -3.88
C SER A 114 -15.93 1.36 -2.83
N ASN A 115 -16.02 2.64 -3.22
CA ASN A 115 -15.79 3.81 -2.34
C ASN A 115 -14.38 3.92 -1.74
N PHE A 116 -13.42 3.11 -2.21
CA PHE A 116 -12.08 3.09 -1.62
C PHE A 116 -11.40 4.45 -1.69
N LYS A 117 -11.50 5.17 -2.82
CA LYS A 117 -10.94 6.51 -2.95
C LYS A 117 -11.46 7.47 -1.87
N GLN A 118 -12.76 7.43 -1.57
CA GLN A 118 -13.36 8.26 -0.52
C GLN A 118 -12.81 7.90 0.87
N MET A 119 -12.74 6.60 1.20
CA MET A 119 -12.19 6.13 2.48
C MET A 119 -10.73 6.58 2.67
N LEU A 120 -9.92 6.52 1.61
CA LEU A 120 -8.54 6.99 1.63
C LEU A 120 -8.46 8.50 1.87
N GLN A 121 -9.31 9.30 1.22
CA GLN A 121 -9.35 10.74 1.40
C GLN A 121 -9.81 11.15 2.81
N GLU A 122 -10.76 10.43 3.40
CA GLU A 122 -11.18 10.61 4.79
C GLU A 122 -10.02 10.29 5.77
N ALA A 123 -9.23 9.24 5.49
CA ALA A 123 -8.06 8.91 6.30
C ALA A 123 -6.96 9.98 6.20
N VAL A 124 -6.73 10.56 5.01
CA VAL A 124 -5.83 11.71 4.83
C VAL A 124 -6.28 12.89 5.69
N GLN A 125 -7.56 13.27 5.58
CA GLN A 125 -8.12 14.38 6.35
C GLN A 125 -8.05 14.13 7.87
N THR A 126 -8.27 12.90 8.30
CA THR A 126 -8.18 12.50 9.71
C THR A 126 -6.76 12.71 10.24
N ALA A 127 -5.75 12.32 9.48
CA ALA A 127 -4.36 12.48 9.89
C ALA A 127 -3.90 13.95 9.85
N GLU A 128 -4.26 14.70 8.82
CA GLU A 128 -3.81 16.08 8.63
C GLU A 128 -4.54 17.07 9.52
N ASN A 129 -5.87 16.99 9.59
CA ASN A 129 -6.70 17.98 10.26
C ASN A 129 -7.00 17.63 11.72
N ASN A 130 -7.17 16.35 12.02
CA ASN A 130 -7.58 15.88 13.35
C ASN A 130 -6.42 15.31 14.17
N GLN A 131 -5.22 15.19 13.59
CA GLN A 131 -4.03 14.63 14.22
C GLN A 131 -4.29 13.24 14.82
N LYS A 132 -5.06 12.40 14.08
CA LYS A 132 -5.40 11.02 14.45
C LYS A 132 -4.88 10.05 13.42
N ALA A 133 -4.46 8.87 13.88
CA ALA A 133 -4.12 7.75 13.02
C ALA A 133 -5.38 7.07 12.48
N THR A 134 -5.30 6.53 11.27
CA THR A 134 -6.33 5.65 10.69
C THR A 134 -5.70 4.35 10.22
N VAL A 135 -6.27 3.23 10.63
CA VAL A 135 -5.95 1.89 10.14
C VAL A 135 -7.21 1.23 9.59
N PHE A 136 -7.04 0.18 8.79
CA PHE A 136 -8.16 -0.51 8.17
C PHE A 136 -8.27 -1.93 8.71
N GLY A 137 -9.46 -2.31 9.14
CA GLY A 137 -9.81 -3.65 9.61
C GLY A 137 -10.53 -4.45 8.52
N TYR A 138 -10.07 -5.66 8.26
CA TYR A 138 -10.69 -6.58 7.32
C TYR A 138 -11.02 -7.91 7.99
N ARG A 139 -12.22 -8.43 7.77
CA ARG A 139 -12.64 -9.68 8.37
C ARG A 139 -11.98 -10.87 7.66
N VAL A 140 -11.27 -11.70 8.42
CA VAL A 140 -10.56 -12.89 7.95
C VAL A 140 -10.98 -14.15 8.71
N ASN A 141 -10.64 -15.31 8.19
CA ASN A 141 -10.90 -16.60 8.86
C ASN A 141 -9.74 -17.07 9.73
N ASP A 142 -8.54 -16.50 9.54
CA ASP A 142 -7.27 -16.86 10.18
C ASP A 142 -6.61 -15.63 10.83
N PRO A 143 -7.31 -14.94 11.79
CA PRO A 143 -6.87 -13.66 12.35
C PRO A 143 -5.56 -13.76 13.12
N GLU A 144 -5.18 -14.92 13.65
CA GLU A 144 -3.93 -15.16 14.39
C GLU A 144 -2.67 -14.90 13.59
N ARG A 145 -2.77 -14.73 12.28
CA ARG A 145 -1.63 -14.40 11.39
C ARG A 145 -1.29 -12.90 11.37
N TYR A 146 -2.16 -12.06 11.88
CA TYR A 146 -2.14 -10.59 11.69
C TYR A 146 -2.21 -9.85 13.03
N GLY A 147 -2.04 -8.54 12.98
CA GLY A 147 -2.52 -7.68 14.05
C GLY A 147 -4.05 -7.73 14.10
N VAL A 148 -4.62 -7.98 15.26
CA VAL A 148 -6.07 -8.15 15.44
C VAL A 148 -6.63 -6.99 16.24
N VAL A 149 -7.69 -6.35 15.74
CA VAL A 149 -8.40 -5.29 16.45
C VAL A 149 -9.69 -5.83 17.07
N GLU A 150 -9.94 -5.49 18.34
CA GLU A 150 -11.18 -5.78 19.07
C GLU A 150 -12.04 -4.52 19.12
N PHE A 151 -13.34 -4.68 18.93
CA PHE A 151 -14.31 -3.59 19.01
C PHE A 151 -15.26 -3.81 20.18
N ASN A 152 -15.70 -2.72 20.82
CA ASN A 152 -16.82 -2.76 21.75
C ASN A 152 -18.18 -2.76 21.03
N ASP A 153 -19.28 -2.81 21.77
CA ASP A 153 -20.65 -2.83 21.24
C ASP A 153 -21.02 -1.56 20.45
N GLU A 154 -20.31 -0.47 20.68
CA GLU A 154 -20.47 0.80 19.94
C GLU A 154 -19.64 0.86 18.65
N GLY A 155 -18.88 -0.22 18.33
CA GLY A 155 -18.00 -0.29 17.16
C GLY A 155 -16.69 0.50 17.30
N LYS A 156 -16.31 0.91 18.52
CA LYS A 156 -15.04 1.57 18.80
C LYS A 156 -13.96 0.52 19.08
N ALA A 157 -12.78 0.69 18.50
CA ALA A 157 -11.62 -0.15 18.81
C ALA A 157 -11.22 0.01 20.29
N VAL A 158 -11.05 -1.11 20.99
CA VAL A 158 -10.69 -1.15 22.42
C VAL A 158 -9.38 -1.86 22.69
N SER A 159 -8.95 -2.75 21.80
CA SER A 159 -7.63 -3.36 21.87
C SER A 159 -7.09 -3.68 20.47
N ILE A 160 -5.78 -3.78 20.37
CA ILE A 160 -5.08 -4.23 19.18
C ILE A 160 -3.91 -5.11 19.62
N GLU A 161 -3.78 -6.31 19.04
CA GLU A 161 -2.80 -7.31 19.46
C GLU A 161 -2.11 -7.95 18.26
N GLU A 162 -0.77 -8.04 18.29
CA GLU A 162 0.02 -8.63 17.20
C GLU A 162 0.01 -10.15 17.31
N LYS A 163 -0.53 -10.81 16.27
CA LYS A 163 -0.54 -12.28 16.10
C LYS A 163 -0.93 -13.03 17.37
N PRO A 164 -2.11 -12.73 17.95
CA PRO A 164 -2.54 -13.34 19.19
C PRO A 164 -2.76 -14.84 19.01
N LEU A 165 -2.38 -15.65 20.02
CA LEU A 165 -2.66 -17.09 20.03
C LEU A 165 -4.16 -17.38 20.15
N GLN A 166 -4.91 -16.47 20.79
CA GLN A 166 -6.36 -16.52 20.94
C GLN A 166 -6.95 -15.17 20.53
N PRO A 167 -7.26 -15.00 19.23
CA PRO A 167 -7.79 -13.74 18.70
C PRO A 167 -9.13 -13.38 19.35
N LYS A 168 -9.27 -12.12 19.78
CA LYS A 168 -10.52 -11.61 20.37
C LYS A 168 -11.57 -11.20 19.33
N SER A 169 -11.17 -11.10 18.08
CA SER A 169 -12.05 -10.84 16.95
C SER A 169 -11.50 -11.44 15.66
N ASN A 170 -12.30 -11.40 14.57
CA ASN A 170 -11.87 -11.81 13.24
C ASN A 170 -11.41 -10.63 12.36
N TYR A 171 -11.17 -9.45 12.96
CA TYR A 171 -10.73 -8.28 12.20
C TYR A 171 -9.21 -8.12 12.23
N ALA A 172 -8.57 -8.47 11.10
CA ALA A 172 -7.17 -8.22 10.87
C ALA A 172 -6.93 -6.75 10.50
N VAL A 173 -5.87 -6.15 11.02
CA VAL A 173 -5.38 -4.86 10.56
C VAL A 173 -4.57 -5.09 9.29
N VAL A 174 -5.01 -4.49 8.18
CA VAL A 174 -4.37 -4.66 6.88
C VAL A 174 -3.16 -3.73 6.72
N GLY A 175 -2.30 -4.02 5.74
CA GLY A 175 -1.06 -3.29 5.51
C GLY A 175 -1.23 -1.89 4.91
N LEU A 176 -2.09 -1.06 5.48
CA LEU A 176 -2.37 0.31 5.07
C LEU A 176 -2.64 1.18 6.29
N TYR A 177 -1.83 2.20 6.48
CA TYR A 177 -1.78 3.00 7.70
C TYR A 177 -1.63 4.48 7.38
N PHE A 178 -2.42 5.33 8.01
CA PHE A 178 -2.34 6.79 7.92
C PHE A 178 -2.03 7.36 9.30
N TYR A 179 -0.99 8.18 9.38
CA TYR A 179 -0.56 8.76 10.65
C TYR A 179 -0.30 10.25 10.55
N PRO A 180 -0.55 11.01 11.62
CA PRO A 180 0.02 12.34 11.77
C PRO A 180 1.55 12.25 11.91
N ASN A 181 2.24 13.37 11.76
CA ASN A 181 3.72 13.44 11.86
C ASN A 181 4.29 12.86 13.15
N GLU A 182 3.52 12.89 14.24
CA GLU A 182 3.88 12.32 15.56
C GLU A 182 4.40 10.87 15.46
N VAL A 183 4.01 10.12 14.43
CA VAL A 183 4.41 8.73 14.23
C VAL A 183 5.92 8.54 14.17
N VAL A 184 6.67 9.50 13.63
CA VAL A 184 8.14 9.43 13.54
C VAL A 184 8.74 9.37 14.95
N LYS A 185 8.25 10.22 15.87
CA LYS A 185 8.67 10.20 17.27
C LYS A 185 8.26 8.91 17.97
N VAL A 186 7.02 8.44 17.72
CA VAL A 186 6.51 7.18 18.29
C VAL A 186 7.38 6.01 17.86
N ALA A 187 7.65 5.88 16.55
CA ALA A 187 8.46 4.79 16.00
C ALA A 187 9.89 4.72 16.58
N LYS A 188 10.47 5.86 16.92
CA LYS A 188 11.79 5.94 17.58
C LYS A 188 11.78 5.49 19.05
N ASN A 189 10.62 5.50 19.71
CA ASN A 189 10.50 5.23 21.13
C ASN A 189 9.86 3.87 21.45
N ILE A 190 9.27 3.17 20.49
CA ILE A 190 8.78 1.81 20.71
C ILE A 190 9.96 0.85 20.92
N LYS A 191 9.72 -0.21 21.70
CA LYS A 191 10.70 -1.26 21.94
C LYS A 191 10.49 -2.40 20.95
N PRO A 192 11.57 -3.06 20.50
CA PRO A 192 11.46 -4.28 19.73
C PRO A 192 10.64 -5.34 20.47
N SER A 193 9.81 -6.08 19.72
CA SER A 193 9.06 -7.21 20.25
C SER A 193 9.98 -8.38 20.61
N ALA A 194 9.40 -9.47 21.16
CA ALA A 194 10.13 -10.71 21.41
C ALA A 194 10.77 -11.32 20.14
N ARG A 195 10.32 -10.90 18.95
CA ARG A 195 10.89 -11.28 17.65
C ARG A 195 12.06 -10.38 17.22
N GLY A 196 12.38 -9.35 17.98
CA GLY A 196 13.40 -8.35 17.66
C GLY A 196 12.91 -7.28 16.66
N GLU A 197 11.62 -7.23 16.35
CA GLU A 197 11.04 -6.33 15.34
C GLU A 197 10.38 -5.11 15.98
N LEU A 198 10.52 -3.93 15.34
CA LEU A 198 9.74 -2.72 15.64
C LEU A 198 8.36 -2.88 15.01
N GLU A 199 7.42 -3.39 15.82
CA GLU A 199 6.09 -3.76 15.35
C GLU A 199 5.22 -2.53 15.08
N ILE A 200 4.52 -2.54 13.95
CA ILE A 200 3.53 -1.51 13.64
C ILE A 200 2.36 -1.54 14.63
N THR A 201 2.05 -2.71 15.17
CA THR A 201 1.02 -2.88 16.21
C THR A 201 1.35 -2.09 17.47
N SER A 202 2.63 -1.99 17.87
CA SER A 202 3.04 -1.15 19.00
C SER A 202 2.83 0.35 18.73
N VAL A 203 3.01 0.79 17.48
CA VAL A 203 2.65 2.15 17.06
C VAL A 203 1.15 2.37 17.15
N ASN A 204 0.35 1.42 16.65
CA ASN A 204 -1.10 1.49 16.72
C ASN A 204 -1.62 1.50 18.16
N GLN A 205 -1.01 0.71 19.05
CA GLN A 205 -1.34 0.72 20.49
C GLN A 205 -1.14 2.09 21.12
N TYR A 206 0.01 2.74 20.83
CA TYR A 206 0.23 4.10 21.30
C TYR A 206 -0.92 5.04 20.91
N PHE A 207 -1.30 5.07 19.63
CA PHE A 207 -2.40 5.92 19.17
C PHE A 207 -3.76 5.51 19.74
N LEU A 208 -3.97 4.22 20.02
CA LEU A 208 -5.19 3.74 20.68
C LEU A 208 -5.28 4.23 22.14
N GLU A 209 -4.20 4.11 22.90
CA GLU A 209 -4.10 4.56 24.29
C GLU A 209 -4.30 6.07 24.44
N GLU A 210 -3.79 6.84 23.45
CA GLU A 210 -3.98 8.29 23.37
C GLU A 210 -5.38 8.71 22.84
N ASN A 211 -6.30 7.75 22.58
CA ASN A 211 -7.59 8.00 21.93
C ASN A 211 -7.48 8.69 20.56
N LYS A 212 -6.40 8.44 19.86
CA LYS A 212 -6.07 9.00 18.53
C LYS A 212 -6.09 7.95 17.43
N LEU A 213 -6.57 6.72 17.65
CA LEU A 213 -6.69 5.69 16.62
C LEU A 213 -8.12 5.59 16.11
N MET A 214 -8.28 5.72 14.80
CA MET A 214 -9.50 5.41 14.06
C MET A 214 -9.33 4.08 13.33
N VAL A 215 -10.33 3.22 13.38
CA VAL A 215 -10.35 1.98 12.59
C VAL A 215 -11.52 2.04 11.61
N GLN A 216 -11.21 2.02 10.32
CA GLN A 216 -12.23 1.89 9.26
C GLN A 216 -12.34 0.42 8.85
N THR A 217 -13.54 -0.14 8.82
CA THR A 217 -13.74 -1.53 8.39
C THR A 217 -14.00 -1.62 6.90
N LEU A 218 -13.25 -2.50 6.23
CA LEU A 218 -13.46 -2.86 4.84
C LEU A 218 -14.58 -3.92 4.78
N GLY A 219 -15.71 -3.57 4.15
CA GLY A 219 -16.90 -4.43 4.09
C GLY A 219 -16.78 -5.57 3.08
N ILE A 220 -17.88 -6.37 2.94
CA ILE A 220 -17.97 -7.55 2.07
C ILE A 220 -17.66 -7.24 0.59
N GLY A 221 -17.87 -6.02 0.13
CA GLY A 221 -17.54 -5.59 -1.24
C GLY A 221 -16.06 -5.30 -1.50
N PHE A 222 -15.21 -5.51 -0.49
CA PHE A 222 -13.77 -5.34 -0.58
C PHE A 222 -13.05 -6.67 -0.78
N ALA A 223 -12.01 -6.66 -1.58
CA ALA A 223 -10.96 -7.68 -1.61
C ALA A 223 -9.66 -7.06 -1.08
N TRP A 224 -9.14 -7.65 -0.03
CA TRP A 224 -7.78 -7.47 0.43
C TRP A 224 -7.02 -8.77 0.24
N LEU A 225 -5.91 -8.73 -0.48
CA LEU A 225 -5.13 -9.90 -0.83
C LEU A 225 -3.69 -9.68 -0.34
N ASP A 226 -3.24 -10.56 0.57
CA ASP A 226 -1.86 -10.65 0.98
C ASP A 226 -1.16 -11.68 0.09
N THR A 227 -0.27 -11.28 -0.75
CA THR A 227 0.41 -12.18 -1.70
C THR A 227 1.55 -12.97 -1.06
N GLY A 228 1.34 -13.50 0.17
CA GLY A 228 2.37 -14.10 1.03
C GLY A 228 2.79 -15.53 0.66
N THR A 229 1.99 -16.25 -0.13
CA THR A 229 2.21 -17.65 -0.53
C THR A 229 2.03 -17.80 -2.04
N HIS A 230 2.45 -18.95 -2.60
CA HIS A 230 2.23 -19.25 -4.03
C HIS A 230 0.75 -19.27 -4.38
N ASP A 231 -0.09 -19.84 -3.51
CA ASP A 231 -1.53 -19.91 -3.72
C ASP A 231 -2.15 -18.50 -3.71
N SER A 232 -1.87 -17.67 -2.68
CA SER A 232 -2.40 -16.31 -2.61
C SER A 232 -1.91 -15.41 -3.74
N LEU A 233 -0.69 -15.64 -4.27
CA LEU A 233 -0.16 -14.96 -5.44
C LEU A 233 -0.96 -15.30 -6.71
N SER A 234 -1.27 -16.60 -6.90
CA SER A 234 -2.08 -17.09 -8.02
C SER A 234 -3.52 -16.58 -7.93
N GLU A 235 -4.12 -16.65 -6.75
CA GLU A 235 -5.48 -16.15 -6.50
C GLU A 235 -5.59 -14.64 -6.76
N ALA A 236 -4.63 -13.85 -6.32
CA ALA A 236 -4.58 -12.42 -6.59
C ALA A 236 -4.50 -12.12 -8.09
N SER A 237 -3.65 -12.85 -8.82
CA SER A 237 -3.52 -12.70 -10.27
C SER A 237 -4.82 -13.04 -10.99
N THR A 238 -5.48 -14.14 -10.61
CA THR A 238 -6.77 -14.58 -11.17
C THR A 238 -7.88 -13.57 -10.86
N PHE A 239 -7.93 -13.06 -9.62
CA PHE A 239 -8.91 -12.06 -9.22
C PHE A 239 -8.83 -10.80 -10.08
N ILE A 240 -7.61 -10.25 -10.23
CA ILE A 240 -7.38 -9.05 -11.05
C ILE A 240 -7.75 -9.32 -12.52
N GLU A 241 -7.32 -10.46 -13.08
CA GLU A 241 -7.63 -10.86 -14.45
C GLU A 241 -9.14 -10.89 -14.71
N VAL A 242 -9.90 -11.51 -13.81
CA VAL A 242 -11.37 -11.64 -13.97
C VAL A 242 -12.03 -10.26 -13.95
N ILE A 243 -11.69 -9.40 -13.00
CA ILE A 243 -12.29 -8.07 -12.92
C ILE A 243 -11.94 -7.23 -14.15
N GLU A 244 -10.67 -7.18 -14.57
CA GLU A 244 -10.24 -6.40 -15.73
C GLU A 244 -10.88 -6.90 -17.04
N LYS A 245 -10.95 -8.22 -17.24
CA LYS A 245 -11.60 -8.81 -18.43
C LYS A 245 -13.10 -8.54 -18.48
N ARG A 246 -13.79 -8.53 -17.35
CA ARG A 246 -15.24 -8.28 -17.28
C ARG A 246 -15.60 -6.82 -17.44
N THR A 247 -14.82 -5.92 -16.85
CA THR A 247 -15.12 -4.48 -16.86
C THR A 247 -14.50 -3.74 -18.04
N GLY A 248 -13.41 -4.28 -18.60
CA GLY A 248 -12.58 -3.57 -19.57
C GLY A 248 -11.76 -2.43 -18.96
N LEU A 249 -11.74 -2.33 -17.62
CA LEU A 249 -11.00 -1.30 -16.88
C LEU A 249 -9.78 -1.92 -16.21
N LYS A 250 -8.67 -1.20 -16.20
CA LYS A 250 -7.44 -1.62 -15.51
C LYS A 250 -7.49 -1.23 -14.03
N ILE A 251 -7.16 -2.17 -13.15
CA ILE A 251 -6.92 -1.95 -11.73
C ILE A 251 -5.46 -1.50 -11.56
N ALA A 252 -5.19 -0.54 -10.66
CA ALA A 252 -3.84 -0.04 -10.38
C ALA A 252 -3.07 0.41 -11.64
N CYS A 253 -3.76 1.00 -12.62
CA CYS A 253 -3.13 1.65 -13.78
C CYS A 253 -2.63 3.03 -13.35
N LEU A 254 -1.33 3.16 -13.05
CA LEU A 254 -0.75 4.37 -12.49
C LEU A 254 -0.88 5.55 -13.46
N GLU A 255 -0.59 5.33 -14.75
CA GLU A 255 -0.76 6.32 -15.82
C GLU A 255 -2.23 6.79 -15.90
N GLY A 256 -3.16 5.84 -15.78
CA GLY A 256 -4.60 6.14 -15.80
C GLY A 256 -5.07 6.94 -14.59
N ILE A 257 -4.49 6.71 -13.42
CA ILE A 257 -4.78 7.50 -12.20
C ILE A 257 -4.20 8.90 -12.34
N GLY A 258 -2.94 9.03 -12.77
CA GLY A 258 -2.29 10.31 -13.02
C GLY A 258 -3.05 11.15 -14.05
N LEU A 259 -3.49 10.54 -15.15
CA LEU A 259 -4.29 11.19 -16.20
C LEU A 259 -5.65 11.67 -15.66
N LYS A 260 -6.39 10.83 -14.94
CA LYS A 260 -7.71 11.17 -14.37
C LYS A 260 -7.63 12.27 -13.30
N ASN A 261 -6.51 12.34 -12.59
CA ASN A 261 -6.27 13.40 -11.61
C ASN A 261 -5.68 14.68 -12.24
N GLY A 262 -5.43 14.70 -13.56
CA GLY A 262 -4.84 15.86 -14.25
C GLY A 262 -3.36 16.08 -13.95
N TRP A 263 -2.65 15.07 -13.44
CA TRP A 263 -1.23 15.15 -13.11
C TRP A 263 -0.32 14.96 -14.33
N ILE A 264 -0.82 14.22 -15.33
CA ILE A 264 -0.19 14.04 -16.65
C ILE A 264 -1.22 14.28 -17.76
N THR A 265 -0.74 14.59 -18.97
CA THR A 265 -1.60 14.92 -20.10
C THR A 265 -1.95 13.69 -20.94
N PRO A 266 -3.04 13.71 -21.74
CA PRO A 266 -3.34 12.66 -22.72
C PRO A 266 -2.18 12.40 -23.69
N GLU A 267 -1.51 13.46 -24.14
CA GLU A 267 -0.34 13.34 -25.03
C GLU A 267 0.81 12.57 -24.36
N HIS A 268 1.09 12.86 -23.07
CA HIS A 268 2.11 12.13 -22.31
C HIS A 268 1.76 10.64 -22.22
N VAL A 269 0.51 10.31 -21.90
CA VAL A 269 0.03 8.91 -21.85
C VAL A 269 0.17 8.20 -23.19
N ARG A 270 -0.14 8.88 -24.32
CA ARG A 270 0.08 8.31 -25.66
C ARG A 270 1.56 8.02 -25.92
N LYS A 271 2.45 8.90 -25.47
CA LYS A 271 3.90 8.68 -25.59
C LYS A 271 4.33 7.43 -24.83
N LEU A 272 3.86 7.25 -23.60
CA LEU A 272 4.13 6.06 -22.79
C LEU A 272 3.53 4.78 -23.42
N ALA A 273 2.35 4.87 -24.02
CA ALA A 273 1.66 3.74 -24.64
C ALA A 273 2.34 3.23 -25.93
N LYS A 274 3.04 4.08 -26.68
CA LYS A 274 3.65 3.73 -27.99
C LYS A 274 4.51 2.47 -27.95
N PRO A 275 5.49 2.30 -27.04
CA PRO A 275 6.30 1.08 -26.98
C PRO A 275 5.50 -0.16 -26.57
N MET A 276 4.34 0.01 -25.95
CA MET A 276 3.45 -1.06 -25.45
C MET A 276 2.26 -1.33 -26.39
N ILE A 277 2.16 -0.71 -27.55
CA ILE A 277 0.97 -0.77 -28.43
C ILE A 277 0.62 -2.20 -28.87
N LYS A 278 1.59 -3.11 -28.87
CA LYS A 278 1.37 -4.53 -29.23
C LYS A 278 0.66 -5.34 -28.15
N ASN A 279 0.59 -4.83 -26.92
CA ASN A 279 -0.08 -5.52 -25.82
C ASN A 279 -1.35 -4.77 -25.38
N GLN A 280 -2.20 -5.44 -24.60
CA GLN A 280 -3.49 -4.93 -24.16
C GLN A 280 -3.36 -3.70 -23.21
N TYR A 281 -2.27 -3.62 -22.44
CA TYR A 281 -2.03 -2.50 -21.54
C TYR A 281 -1.80 -1.19 -22.32
N GLY A 282 -0.91 -1.20 -23.31
CA GLY A 282 -0.66 -0.04 -24.16
C GLY A 282 -1.87 0.38 -24.99
N GLN A 283 -2.65 -0.59 -25.52
CA GLN A 283 -3.90 -0.33 -26.22
C GLN A 283 -4.95 0.33 -25.32
N TYR A 284 -5.03 -0.12 -24.05
CA TYR A 284 -5.89 0.50 -23.05
C TYR A 284 -5.50 1.95 -22.76
N LEU A 285 -4.21 2.24 -22.59
CA LEU A 285 -3.71 3.60 -22.34
C LEU A 285 -4.03 4.54 -23.51
N MET A 286 -3.84 4.10 -24.77
CA MET A 286 -4.22 4.89 -25.94
C MET A 286 -5.71 5.25 -25.93
N LYS A 287 -6.57 4.24 -25.74
CA LYS A 287 -8.01 4.45 -25.66
C LYS A 287 -8.42 5.37 -24.51
N LEU A 288 -7.79 5.25 -23.35
CA LEU A 288 -8.05 6.09 -22.18
C LEU A 288 -7.68 7.57 -22.44
N ALA A 289 -6.54 7.80 -23.08
CA ALA A 289 -6.10 9.14 -23.46
C ALA A 289 -7.11 9.81 -24.43
N ASP A 290 -7.59 9.08 -25.44
CA ASP A 290 -8.59 9.57 -26.40
C ASP A 290 -9.94 9.87 -25.72
N GLN A 291 -10.37 9.04 -24.78
CA GLN A 291 -11.62 9.24 -24.03
C GLN A 291 -11.59 10.50 -23.13
N ILE A 292 -10.45 10.84 -22.57
CA ILE A 292 -10.33 12.03 -21.69
C ILE A 292 -10.19 13.31 -22.49
N GLU A 293 -9.51 13.27 -23.65
CA GLU A 293 -9.36 14.44 -24.52
C GLU A 293 -10.68 14.85 -25.19
N ASN A 294 -11.58 13.88 -25.44
CA ASN A 294 -12.87 14.11 -26.07
C ASN A 294 -14.02 14.45 -25.08
N LYS A 295 -13.72 14.64 -23.80
CA LYS A 295 -14.66 15.11 -22.76
C LYS A 295 -14.49 16.59 -22.47
#